data_13e4aa101651d4f32e7ed826e6ff8661
#
_entry.id   13e4aa101651d4f32e7ed826e6ff8661
#
_cell.length_a   1.000
_cell.length_b   1.000
_cell.length_c   1.000
_cell.angle_alpha   90.00
_cell.angle_beta   90.00
_cell.angle_gamma   90.00
#
_symmetry.space_group_name_H-M   'P 1'
#
loop_
_entity.id
_entity.type
_entity.pdbx_description
1 polymer ?
#
loop_
_entity_poly.entity_id
_entity_poly.type
_entity_poly.pdbx_seq_one_letter_code
_entity_poly.pdbx_strand_id
1 'polypeptide(L)'
;VVDEAAHVEGLAELWTGLYPTLSTGGRCIALSTPNGVGNWFHKTYTEAEQGVNDFYHTKLLWDAHPDRDRDWFEKETRNMSRRQIAQELECNFNTSGQTVIHPDDIKRVFGTVREPKHRTGFDRNYWIWEEYLTDCNYMLVADVARGDGKDYSVFHIIKLETMEVVGEYQGKPAPDVYGNMLFSAGKEYGNCLLVVENNSVGFAVLDKLKDLEYPNLYYSVKSTHEYVNQLEAEVMSNSVAGFTTSQKTRPLIVAKLEEFVRNKLITIYSSRTANEFKTFVWNNSRPQAMRSYNDDLIMALAIGCWVRDTALETNQRDIEYQKAFLDSMIVSNTKMSTAIPGMHGYSKEFDIESDFKNKDQTQRITDELVWLFKG
;
A
#
# COMPACT_ATOMS: atom_id res chain seq x y z
N VAL A 1 42.28 4.97 3.25
CA VAL A 1 41.23 5.64 4.03
C VAL A 1 40.10 5.96 3.07
N VAL A 2 38.86 5.64 3.42
CA VAL A 2 37.64 6.04 2.71
C VAL A 2 36.90 7.01 3.61
N ASP A 3 36.94 8.27 3.24
CA ASP A 3 36.22 9.33 3.95
C ASP A 3 34.82 9.51 3.38
N GLU A 4 33.87 9.90 4.20
CA GLU A 4 32.46 10.03 3.86
C GLU A 4 31.88 8.76 3.19
N ALA A 5 32.27 7.58 3.70
CA ALA A 5 31.97 6.30 3.09
C ALA A 5 30.46 6.02 2.90
N ALA A 6 29.59 6.59 3.75
CA ALA A 6 28.14 6.47 3.58
C ALA A 6 27.57 7.31 2.42
N HIS A 7 28.36 8.29 1.92
CA HIS A 7 27.97 9.23 0.87
C HIS A 7 28.60 8.90 -0.49
N VAL A 8 29.52 7.92 -0.55
CA VAL A 8 30.16 7.50 -1.80
C VAL A 8 29.22 6.57 -2.57
N GLU A 9 28.75 7.02 -3.73
CA GLU A 9 27.97 6.19 -4.64
C GLU A 9 28.79 5.04 -5.20
N GLY A 10 28.21 3.84 -5.29
CA GLY A 10 28.89 2.66 -5.85
C GLY A 10 30.01 2.08 -4.98
N LEU A 11 30.14 2.49 -3.72
CA LEU A 11 31.23 2.01 -2.83
C LEU A 11 31.23 0.50 -2.67
N ALA A 12 30.09 -0.17 -2.73
CA ALA A 12 30.01 -1.64 -2.67
C ALA A 12 30.73 -2.32 -3.86
N GLU A 13 30.62 -1.74 -5.04
CA GLU A 13 31.31 -2.22 -6.26
C GLU A 13 32.81 -1.90 -6.20
N LEU A 14 33.12 -0.68 -5.80
CA LEU A 14 34.50 -0.26 -5.57
C LEU A 14 35.20 -1.15 -4.54
N TRP A 15 34.50 -1.50 -3.45
CA TRP A 15 35.00 -2.37 -2.42
C TRP A 15 35.37 -3.78 -2.95
N THR A 16 34.54 -4.31 -3.85
CA THR A 16 34.82 -5.61 -4.48
C THR A 16 36.16 -5.60 -5.27
N GLY A 17 36.48 -4.48 -5.89
CA GLY A 17 37.77 -4.28 -6.59
C GLY A 17 38.94 -3.97 -5.64
N LEU A 18 38.70 -3.27 -4.53
CA LEU A 18 39.74 -2.92 -3.56
C LEU A 18 40.12 -4.06 -2.61
N TYR A 19 39.19 -4.91 -2.24
CA TYR A 19 39.37 -5.96 -1.24
C TYR A 19 40.56 -6.91 -1.55
N PRO A 20 40.75 -7.39 -2.80
CA PRO A 20 41.90 -8.23 -3.14
C PRO A 20 43.25 -7.52 -2.90
N THR A 21 43.30 -6.20 -3.07
CA THR A 21 44.52 -5.42 -2.82
C THR A 21 44.87 -5.35 -1.33
N LEU A 22 43.86 -5.37 -0.46
CA LEU A 22 44.03 -5.37 0.99
C LEU A 22 44.49 -6.74 1.52
N SER A 23 44.17 -7.82 0.84
CA SER A 23 44.52 -9.21 1.25
C SER A 23 46.04 -9.44 1.31
N THR A 24 46.86 -8.59 0.69
CA THR A 24 48.32 -8.64 0.73
C THR A 24 48.95 -7.95 1.94
N GLY A 25 48.15 -7.54 2.94
CA GLY A 25 48.61 -6.94 4.20
C GLY A 25 48.20 -5.46 4.35
N GLY A 26 47.31 -4.98 3.52
CA GLY A 26 46.73 -3.61 3.62
C GLY A 26 45.76 -3.47 4.78
N ARG A 27 45.48 -2.22 5.18
CA ARG A 27 44.45 -1.85 6.15
C ARG A 27 43.48 -0.88 5.53
N CYS A 28 42.19 -1.04 5.84
CA CYS A 28 41.15 -0.08 5.44
C CYS A 28 40.61 0.64 6.67
N ILE A 29 40.48 1.97 6.56
CA ILE A 29 39.75 2.79 7.51
C ILE A 29 38.63 3.45 6.71
N ALA A 30 37.39 3.17 7.09
CA ALA A 30 36.21 3.82 6.55
C ALA A 30 35.59 4.68 7.65
N LEU A 31 35.38 5.96 7.36
CA LEU A 31 34.75 6.90 8.28
C LEU A 31 33.66 7.68 7.57
N SER A 32 32.60 8.01 8.27
CA SER A 32 31.47 8.78 7.76
C SER A 32 30.50 9.16 8.85
N THR A 33 29.74 10.23 8.63
CA THR A 33 28.44 10.40 9.26
C THR A 33 27.42 9.45 8.61
N PRO A 34 26.36 9.01 9.31
CA PRO A 34 25.30 8.18 8.73
C PRO A 34 24.59 8.86 7.56
N ASN A 35 24.25 8.10 6.54
CA ASN A 35 23.42 8.56 5.43
C ASN A 35 22.33 7.52 5.11
N GLY A 36 21.42 7.32 6.09
CA GLY A 36 20.39 6.31 6.00
C GLY A 36 20.88 4.88 6.16
N VAL A 37 19.96 3.96 6.04
CA VAL A 37 20.22 2.51 6.11
C VAL A 37 20.46 1.93 4.71
N GLY A 38 21.13 0.78 4.61
CA GLY A 38 21.25 -0.01 3.38
C GLY A 38 22.43 0.32 2.48
N ASN A 39 23.16 1.44 2.65
CA ASN A 39 24.41 1.68 1.94
C ASN A 39 25.55 0.76 2.45
N TRP A 40 26.66 0.70 1.72
CA TRP A 40 27.80 -0.14 2.06
C TRP A 40 28.33 0.13 3.47
N PHE A 41 28.44 1.40 3.87
CA PHE A 41 28.94 1.79 5.18
C PHE A 41 28.03 1.31 6.32
N HIS A 42 26.72 1.54 6.20
CA HIS A 42 25.72 1.05 7.17
C HIS A 42 25.81 -0.46 7.34
N LYS A 43 25.81 -1.20 6.20
CA LYS A 43 25.87 -2.67 6.22
C LYS A 43 27.15 -3.15 6.90
N THR A 44 28.30 -2.64 6.49
CA THR A 44 29.60 -3.01 7.04
C THR A 44 29.71 -2.67 8.52
N TYR A 45 29.18 -1.50 8.94
CA TYR A 45 29.15 -1.08 10.34
C TYR A 45 28.28 -2.01 11.19
N THR A 46 27.07 -2.32 10.73
CA THR A 46 26.13 -3.20 11.45
C THR A 46 26.66 -4.65 11.55
N GLU A 47 27.25 -5.16 10.49
CA GLU A 47 27.92 -6.46 10.49
C GLU A 47 29.11 -6.48 11.46
N ALA A 48 29.86 -5.38 11.57
CA ALA A 48 30.94 -5.26 12.54
C ALA A 48 30.44 -5.23 13.99
N GLU A 49 29.32 -4.52 14.28
CA GLU A 49 28.67 -4.56 15.58
C GLU A 49 28.22 -5.97 15.99
N GLN A 50 27.80 -6.77 15.01
CA GLN A 50 27.36 -8.15 15.20
C GLN A 50 28.53 -9.17 15.19
N GLY A 51 29.75 -8.73 14.93
CA GLY A 51 30.91 -9.62 14.81
C GLY A 51 30.88 -10.53 13.57
N VAL A 52 30.16 -10.14 12.52
CA VAL A 52 30.00 -10.93 11.29
C VAL A 52 31.15 -10.69 10.30
N ASN A 53 31.79 -9.52 10.35
CA ASN A 53 32.96 -9.16 9.54
C ASN A 53 34.18 -8.82 10.40
N ASP A 54 35.36 -8.64 9.75
CA ASP A 54 36.63 -8.36 10.42
C ASP A 54 36.87 -6.87 10.71
N PHE A 55 35.89 -5.99 10.49
CA PHE A 55 36.04 -4.58 10.82
C PHE A 55 35.84 -4.35 12.32
N TYR A 56 36.67 -3.47 12.87
CA TYR A 56 36.46 -2.91 14.20
C TYR A 56 35.56 -1.67 14.09
N HIS A 57 34.41 -1.68 14.78
CA HIS A 57 33.46 -0.56 14.76
C HIS A 57 33.77 0.44 15.87
N THR A 58 33.62 1.72 15.56
CA THR A 58 33.70 2.80 16.55
C THR A 58 32.57 3.80 16.28
N LYS A 59 31.85 4.19 17.32
CA LYS A 59 30.80 5.22 17.26
C LYS A 59 31.21 6.39 18.14
N LEU A 60 31.37 7.58 17.53
CA LEU A 60 31.72 8.81 18.22
C LEU A 60 30.52 9.75 18.15
N LEU A 61 29.81 9.87 19.25
CA LEU A 61 28.72 10.84 19.42
C LEU A 61 29.28 12.25 19.67
N TRP A 62 28.45 13.26 19.53
CA TRP A 62 28.83 14.66 19.73
C TRP A 62 29.44 14.93 21.13
N ASP A 63 28.97 14.21 22.15
CA ASP A 63 29.43 14.33 23.55
C ASP A 63 30.73 13.57 23.87
N ALA A 64 31.25 12.83 22.89
CA ALA A 64 32.58 12.21 23.02
C ALA A 64 33.72 13.24 23.02
N HIS A 65 33.46 14.46 22.55
CA HIS A 65 34.45 15.54 22.57
C HIS A 65 34.38 16.32 23.89
N PRO A 66 35.48 16.48 24.61
CA PRO A 66 35.48 17.07 25.97
C PRO A 66 34.97 18.52 26.07
N ASP A 67 35.05 19.27 24.96
CA ASP A 67 34.61 20.68 24.89
C ASP A 67 33.17 20.82 24.40
N ARG A 68 32.45 19.72 24.19
CA ARG A 68 31.06 19.72 23.70
C ARG A 68 30.13 19.33 24.82
N ASP A 69 29.55 20.31 25.52
CA ASP A 69 28.53 20.14 26.51
C ASP A 69 27.11 20.34 25.94
N ARG A 70 26.13 20.29 26.83
CA ARG A 70 24.73 20.45 26.46
C ARG A 70 24.42 21.86 25.92
N ASP A 71 25.09 22.89 26.46
CA ASP A 71 24.91 24.26 26.01
C ASP A 71 25.46 24.42 24.57
N TRP A 72 26.60 23.80 24.29
CA TRP A 72 27.13 23.70 22.93
C TRP A 72 26.12 23.01 21.99
N PHE A 73 25.56 21.87 22.39
CA PHE A 73 24.58 21.12 21.59
C PHE A 73 23.34 21.96 21.30
N GLU A 74 22.74 22.59 22.30
CA GLU A 74 21.56 23.44 22.15
C GLU A 74 21.82 24.66 21.23
N LYS A 75 23.01 25.22 21.28
CA LYS A 75 23.41 26.33 20.43
C LYS A 75 23.62 25.87 18.98
N GLU A 76 24.34 24.78 18.77
CA GLU A 76 24.66 24.24 17.45
C GLU A 76 23.39 23.74 16.72
N THR A 77 22.47 23.10 17.45
CA THR A 77 21.26 22.50 16.84
C THR A 77 20.17 23.51 16.53
N ARG A 78 20.24 24.76 16.97
CA ARG A 78 19.18 25.78 16.78
C ARG A 78 18.74 25.96 15.31
N ASN A 79 19.66 25.83 14.37
CA ASN A 79 19.43 26.03 12.96
C ASN A 79 19.52 24.72 12.15
N MET A 80 19.66 23.57 12.83
CA MET A 80 19.73 22.26 12.19
C MET A 80 18.37 21.59 12.18
N SER A 81 18.04 20.95 11.06
CA SER A 81 16.89 20.05 10.98
C SER A 81 17.13 18.81 11.86
N ARG A 82 16.06 18.19 12.34
CA ARG A 82 16.15 16.93 13.12
C ARG A 82 16.96 15.84 12.39
N ARG A 83 16.86 15.79 11.07
CA ARG A 83 17.67 14.89 10.23
C ARG A 83 19.16 15.20 10.32
N GLN A 84 19.53 16.46 10.20
CA GLN A 84 20.94 16.87 10.30
C GLN A 84 21.50 16.57 11.70
N ILE A 85 20.73 16.81 12.77
CA ILE A 85 21.11 16.45 14.14
C ILE A 85 21.36 14.95 14.24
N ALA A 86 20.43 14.13 13.74
CA ALA A 86 20.55 12.67 13.78
C ALA A 86 21.75 12.15 12.98
N GLN A 87 22.05 12.80 11.84
CA GLN A 87 23.16 12.45 10.96
C GLN A 87 24.50 12.87 11.55
N GLU A 88 24.65 14.15 11.86
CA GLU A 88 25.95 14.76 12.18
C GLU A 88 26.35 14.61 13.66
N LEU A 89 25.37 14.55 14.56
CA LEU A 89 25.63 14.59 15.98
C LEU A 89 25.28 13.28 16.70
N GLU A 90 24.15 12.64 16.33
CA GLU A 90 23.64 11.44 17.03
C GLU A 90 24.10 10.13 16.37
N CYS A 91 24.77 10.19 15.22
CA CYS A 91 25.18 9.00 14.45
C CYS A 91 24.03 7.98 14.27
N ASN A 92 22.84 8.47 13.89
CA ASN A 92 21.63 7.67 13.78
C ASN A 92 21.33 7.35 12.33
N PHE A 93 21.55 6.12 11.92
CA PHE A 93 21.31 5.66 10.55
C PHE A 93 19.83 5.74 10.15
N ASN A 94 18.91 5.41 11.06
CA ASN A 94 17.47 5.35 10.76
C ASN A 94 16.88 6.74 10.46
N THR A 95 17.30 7.76 11.17
CA THR A 95 16.75 9.13 11.02
C THR A 95 17.52 9.97 10.01
N SER A 96 18.75 9.61 9.65
CA SER A 96 19.58 10.34 8.68
C SER A 96 19.17 10.12 7.22
N GLY A 97 18.45 9.02 6.91
CA GLY A 97 18.02 8.68 5.56
C GLY A 97 16.88 9.55 5.02
N GLN A 98 16.70 9.52 3.69
CA GLN A 98 15.56 10.15 2.99
C GLN A 98 14.44 9.15 2.81
N THR A 99 14.02 8.47 3.89
CA THR A 99 12.91 7.52 3.81
C THR A 99 11.61 8.22 3.40
N VAL A 100 10.80 7.57 2.58
CA VAL A 100 9.49 8.08 2.15
C VAL A 100 8.56 8.20 3.34
N ILE A 101 8.56 7.18 4.21
CA ILE A 101 7.81 7.18 5.46
C ILE A 101 8.71 7.77 6.56
N HIS A 102 8.12 8.64 7.40
CA HIS A 102 8.87 9.28 8.48
C HIS A 102 9.41 8.23 9.48
N PRO A 103 10.65 8.37 9.97
CA PRO A 103 11.26 7.39 10.89
C PRO A 103 10.45 7.11 12.16
N ASP A 104 9.77 8.11 12.74
CA ASP A 104 8.92 7.92 13.91
C ASP A 104 7.70 7.05 13.57
N ASP A 105 7.15 7.18 12.35
CA ASP A 105 6.06 6.35 11.87
C ASP A 105 6.52 4.92 11.59
N ILE A 106 7.71 4.75 11.02
CA ILE A 106 8.34 3.42 10.87
C ILE A 106 8.50 2.76 12.24
N LYS A 107 9.02 3.48 13.23
CA LYS A 107 9.17 2.98 14.61
C LYS A 107 7.82 2.56 15.20
N ARG A 108 6.76 3.32 14.94
CA ARG A 108 5.40 2.99 15.37
C ARG A 108 4.89 1.71 14.69
N VAL A 109 5.09 1.56 13.37
CA VAL A 109 4.74 0.33 12.63
C VAL A 109 5.48 -0.87 13.21
N PHE A 110 6.76 -0.74 13.58
CA PHE A 110 7.46 -1.81 14.29
C PHE A 110 6.82 -2.18 15.64
N GLY A 111 6.17 -1.24 16.29
CA GLY A 111 5.40 -1.48 17.53
C GLY A 111 4.13 -2.31 17.32
N THR A 112 3.60 -2.40 16.09
CA THR A 112 2.43 -3.24 15.76
C THR A 112 2.80 -4.61 15.21
N VAL A 113 4.09 -4.86 14.91
CA VAL A 113 4.58 -6.14 14.38
C VAL A 113 4.34 -7.25 15.38
N ARG A 114 3.76 -8.35 14.89
CA ARG A 114 3.52 -9.56 15.69
C ARG A 114 3.66 -10.81 14.82
N GLU A 115 3.90 -11.93 15.46
CA GLU A 115 3.96 -13.22 14.77
C GLU A 115 2.60 -13.58 14.17
N PRO A 116 2.57 -14.13 12.93
CA PRO A 116 1.32 -14.60 12.33
C PRO A 116 0.78 -15.83 13.09
N LYS A 117 -0.55 -15.97 13.13
CA LYS A 117 -1.21 -17.14 13.70
C LYS A 117 -0.89 -18.40 12.89
N HIS A 118 -0.88 -18.24 11.57
CA HIS A 118 -0.62 -19.34 10.64
C HIS A 118 0.40 -18.90 9.58
N ARG A 119 1.24 -19.84 9.18
CA ARG A 119 2.13 -19.72 8.04
C ARG A 119 1.86 -20.89 7.11
N THR A 120 1.27 -20.63 5.96
CA THR A 120 0.83 -21.61 4.97
C THR A 120 1.53 -21.41 3.63
N GLY A 121 1.13 -22.19 2.62
CA GLY A 121 1.74 -22.18 1.30
C GLY A 121 3.05 -22.96 1.25
N PHE A 122 3.61 -23.09 0.03
CA PHE A 122 4.92 -23.66 -0.22
C PHE A 122 5.96 -22.97 0.62
N ASP A 123 6.92 -23.16 1.12
CA ASP A 123 7.91 -22.43 1.94
C ASP A 123 7.33 -21.60 3.13
N ARG A 124 6.10 -21.82 3.53
CA ARG A 124 5.41 -21.06 4.60
C ARG A 124 5.45 -19.54 4.40
N ASN A 125 5.36 -19.09 3.15
CA ASN A 125 5.48 -17.68 2.77
C ASN A 125 4.17 -16.90 2.84
N TYR A 126 3.03 -17.58 2.97
CA TYR A 126 1.74 -16.94 3.21
C TYR A 126 1.50 -16.87 4.74
N TRP A 127 1.50 -15.65 5.27
CA TRP A 127 1.34 -15.34 6.68
C TRP A 127 -0.07 -14.83 6.94
N ILE A 128 -0.76 -15.39 7.93
CA ILE A 128 -2.14 -15.07 8.29
C ILE A 128 -2.18 -14.64 9.75
N TRP A 129 -2.69 -13.43 10.03
CA TRP A 129 -2.92 -12.90 11.38
C TRP A 129 -4.36 -13.01 11.82
N GLU A 130 -5.31 -12.94 10.89
CA GLU A 130 -6.74 -13.11 11.16
C GLU A 130 -7.39 -13.93 10.03
N GLU A 131 -8.21 -14.89 10.40
CA GLU A 131 -9.01 -15.69 9.48
C GLU A 131 -10.23 -14.89 9.01
N TYR A 132 -10.88 -15.34 7.94
CA TYR A 132 -12.07 -14.72 7.40
C TYR A 132 -13.20 -14.65 8.44
N LEU A 133 -13.82 -13.47 8.57
CA LEU A 133 -15.02 -13.22 9.36
C LEU A 133 -16.17 -12.86 8.42
N THR A 134 -17.33 -13.50 8.59
CA THR A 134 -18.49 -13.33 7.69
C THR A 134 -19.09 -11.92 7.69
N ASP A 135 -18.89 -11.18 8.78
CA ASP A 135 -19.44 -9.83 8.95
C ASP A 135 -18.47 -8.71 8.53
N CYS A 136 -17.37 -9.07 7.88
CA CYS A 136 -16.34 -8.14 7.45
C CYS A 136 -16.10 -8.23 5.95
N ASN A 137 -15.72 -7.10 5.35
CA ASN A 137 -15.32 -6.99 3.95
C ASN A 137 -13.80 -6.96 3.83
N TYR A 138 -13.29 -7.62 2.80
CA TYR A 138 -11.86 -7.71 2.57
C TYR A 138 -11.51 -7.29 1.15
N MET A 139 -10.27 -6.85 1.00
CA MET A 139 -9.65 -6.58 -0.29
C MET A 139 -8.31 -7.31 -0.34
N LEU A 140 -8.07 -8.04 -1.43
CA LEU A 140 -6.78 -8.64 -1.73
C LEU A 140 -6.07 -7.78 -2.78
N VAL A 141 -4.88 -7.30 -2.48
CA VAL A 141 -4.08 -6.46 -3.40
C VAL A 141 -2.77 -7.15 -3.71
N ALA A 142 -2.47 -7.31 -4.99
CA ALA A 142 -1.34 -8.08 -5.47
C ALA A 142 -0.44 -7.28 -6.42
N ASP A 143 0.86 -7.36 -6.19
CA ASP A 143 1.92 -7.00 -7.12
C ASP A 143 2.54 -8.27 -7.71
N VAL A 144 2.86 -8.25 -9.01
CA VAL A 144 3.22 -9.44 -9.78
C VAL A 144 4.62 -9.35 -10.35
N ALA A 145 5.50 -10.24 -9.93
CA ALA A 145 6.82 -10.44 -10.52
C ALA A 145 6.86 -11.65 -11.46
N ARG A 146 7.90 -11.70 -12.31
CA ARG A 146 8.10 -12.81 -13.26
C ARG A 146 8.45 -14.16 -12.61
N GLY A 147 8.90 -14.15 -11.35
CA GLY A 147 9.30 -15.34 -10.62
C GLY A 147 10.77 -15.78 -10.85
N ASP A 148 11.41 -15.32 -11.93
CA ASP A 148 12.80 -15.64 -12.29
C ASP A 148 13.81 -14.53 -11.96
N GLY A 149 13.30 -13.36 -11.52
CA GLY A 149 14.07 -12.16 -11.21
C GLY A 149 14.43 -11.97 -9.75
N LYS A 150 14.79 -10.72 -9.41
CA LYS A 150 15.06 -10.30 -8.03
C LYS A 150 13.77 -9.95 -7.28
N ASP A 151 12.75 -9.48 -8.00
CA ASP A 151 11.49 -8.99 -7.45
C ASP A 151 10.59 -10.16 -7.00
N TYR A 152 9.72 -9.89 -6.06
CA TYR A 152 8.79 -10.86 -5.51
C TYR A 152 7.37 -10.61 -6.01
N SER A 153 6.62 -11.69 -6.24
CA SER A 153 5.17 -11.61 -6.26
C SER A 153 4.66 -11.55 -4.83
N VAL A 154 3.84 -10.56 -4.54
CA VAL A 154 3.35 -10.29 -3.20
C VAL A 154 1.86 -9.99 -3.21
N PHE A 155 1.16 -10.35 -2.13
CA PHE A 155 -0.17 -9.84 -1.90
C PHE A 155 -0.41 -9.51 -0.43
N HIS A 156 -1.30 -8.56 -0.21
CA HIS A 156 -1.87 -8.24 1.09
C HIS A 156 -3.37 -8.52 1.10
N ILE A 157 -3.87 -9.04 2.21
CA ILE A 157 -5.30 -9.11 2.51
C ILE A 157 -5.59 -8.05 3.55
N ILE A 158 -6.47 -7.12 3.21
CA ILE A 158 -6.80 -5.95 4.02
C ILE A 158 -8.27 -6.05 4.42
N LYS A 159 -8.53 -6.00 5.72
CA LYS A 159 -9.86 -5.87 6.30
C LYS A 159 -10.31 -4.41 6.18
N LEU A 160 -11.37 -4.14 5.43
CA LEU A 160 -11.73 -2.79 5.02
C LEU A 160 -12.28 -1.92 6.16
N GLU A 161 -12.96 -2.52 7.14
CA GLU A 161 -13.56 -1.80 8.27
C GLU A 161 -12.51 -1.17 9.19
N THR A 162 -11.40 -1.85 9.40
CA THR A 162 -10.33 -1.43 10.33
C THR A 162 -9.02 -1.07 9.64
N MET A 163 -8.92 -1.31 8.34
CA MET A 163 -7.69 -1.18 7.56
C MET A 163 -6.51 -1.95 8.18
N GLU A 164 -6.78 -3.16 8.67
CA GLU A 164 -5.75 -4.08 9.16
C GLU A 164 -5.28 -5.01 8.06
N VAL A 165 -3.98 -5.17 7.91
CA VAL A 165 -3.38 -6.16 7.02
C VAL A 165 -3.41 -7.52 7.74
N VAL A 166 -4.40 -8.34 7.41
CA VAL A 166 -4.69 -9.61 8.09
C VAL A 166 -4.01 -10.82 7.43
N GLY A 167 -3.58 -10.68 6.18
CA GLY A 167 -2.82 -11.69 5.45
C GLY A 167 -1.75 -11.06 4.56
N GLU A 168 -0.61 -11.74 4.39
CA GLU A 168 0.50 -11.31 3.55
C GLU A 168 1.22 -12.50 2.93
N TYR A 169 1.49 -12.43 1.65
CA TYR A 169 2.33 -13.37 0.92
C TYR A 169 3.51 -12.65 0.28
N GLN A 170 4.66 -13.32 0.25
CA GLN A 170 5.85 -12.89 -0.48
C GLN A 170 6.60 -14.10 -1.00
N GLY A 171 6.75 -14.23 -2.32
CA GLY A 171 7.42 -15.37 -2.92
C GLY A 171 7.75 -15.16 -4.39
N LYS A 172 8.23 -16.21 -5.05
CA LYS A 172 8.62 -16.21 -6.46
C LYS A 172 7.93 -17.33 -7.26
N PRO A 173 6.60 -17.42 -7.23
CA PRO A 173 5.88 -18.40 -8.03
C PRO A 173 5.88 -18.00 -9.50
N ALA A 174 5.68 -18.98 -10.39
CA ALA A 174 5.36 -18.69 -11.77
C ALA A 174 3.99 -17.98 -11.84
N PRO A 175 3.75 -17.10 -12.85
CA PRO A 175 2.54 -16.28 -12.91
C PRO A 175 1.22 -17.06 -12.91
N ASP A 176 1.18 -18.20 -13.57
CA ASP A 176 0.01 -19.10 -13.62
C ASP A 176 -0.28 -19.74 -12.25
N VAL A 177 0.77 -20.15 -11.54
CA VAL A 177 0.67 -20.65 -10.16
C VAL A 177 0.21 -19.53 -9.24
N TYR A 178 0.75 -18.32 -9.41
CA TYR A 178 0.37 -17.17 -8.63
C TYR A 178 -1.11 -16.80 -8.83
N GLY A 179 -1.62 -16.86 -10.07
CA GLY A 179 -3.04 -16.67 -10.35
C GLY A 179 -3.94 -17.66 -9.61
N ASN A 180 -3.56 -18.95 -9.52
CA ASN A 180 -4.28 -19.94 -8.72
C ASN A 180 -4.23 -19.63 -7.21
N MET A 181 -3.09 -19.11 -6.71
CA MET A 181 -2.95 -18.72 -5.30
C MET A 181 -3.86 -17.53 -4.96
N LEU A 182 -3.89 -16.51 -5.82
CA LEU A 182 -4.77 -15.34 -5.64
C LEU A 182 -6.25 -15.75 -5.67
N PHE A 183 -6.63 -16.63 -6.60
CA PHE A 183 -7.99 -17.18 -6.67
C PHE A 183 -8.37 -17.89 -5.38
N SER A 184 -7.51 -18.75 -4.85
CA SER A 184 -7.76 -19.50 -3.62
C SER A 184 -7.84 -18.58 -2.40
N ALA A 185 -6.89 -17.65 -2.25
CA ALA A 185 -6.87 -16.68 -1.15
C ALA A 185 -8.08 -15.74 -1.21
N GLY A 186 -8.46 -15.26 -2.40
CA GLY A 186 -9.66 -14.43 -2.57
C GLY A 186 -10.95 -15.15 -2.21
N LYS A 187 -11.07 -16.43 -2.55
CA LYS A 187 -12.20 -17.29 -2.14
C LYS A 187 -12.24 -17.54 -0.64
N GLU A 188 -11.09 -17.79 -0.02
CA GLU A 188 -10.95 -17.98 1.42
C GLU A 188 -11.47 -16.76 2.20
N TYR A 189 -11.29 -15.56 1.66
CA TYR A 189 -11.81 -14.32 2.24
C TYR A 189 -13.12 -13.83 1.58
N GLY A 190 -14.04 -14.75 1.31
CA GLY A 190 -15.42 -14.45 0.92
C GLY A 190 -15.58 -13.89 -0.48
N ASN A 191 -14.74 -14.27 -1.45
CA ASN A 191 -14.66 -13.65 -2.78
C ASN A 191 -14.40 -12.14 -2.70
N CYS A 192 -13.44 -11.75 -1.88
CA CYS A 192 -13.10 -10.35 -1.66
C CYS A 192 -12.71 -9.62 -2.96
N LEU A 193 -12.76 -8.28 -2.95
CA LEU A 193 -12.29 -7.49 -4.09
C LEU A 193 -10.81 -7.80 -4.35
N LEU A 194 -10.51 -8.27 -5.56
CA LEU A 194 -9.17 -8.67 -5.96
C LEU A 194 -8.56 -7.65 -6.93
N VAL A 195 -7.57 -6.93 -6.44
CA VAL A 195 -6.83 -5.90 -7.15
C VAL A 195 -5.46 -6.45 -7.54
N VAL A 196 -5.18 -6.55 -8.84
CA VAL A 196 -3.89 -7.01 -9.34
C VAL A 196 -3.24 -5.88 -10.10
N GLU A 197 -1.95 -5.60 -9.85
CA GLU A 197 -1.18 -4.72 -10.71
C GLU A 197 -1.05 -5.35 -12.11
N ASN A 198 -1.50 -4.62 -13.14
CA ASN A 198 -1.60 -5.16 -14.50
C ASN A 198 -0.38 -4.89 -15.38
N ASN A 199 0.70 -4.37 -14.81
CA ASN A 199 1.92 -4.10 -15.55
C ASN A 199 2.61 -5.42 -15.98
N SER A 200 3.21 -5.42 -17.19
CA SER A 200 4.07 -6.50 -17.66
C SER A 200 3.43 -7.89 -17.53
N VAL A 201 3.80 -8.66 -16.53
CA VAL A 201 3.35 -10.03 -16.27
C VAL A 201 1.97 -10.10 -15.59
N GLY A 202 1.53 -9.00 -14.99
CA GLY A 202 0.24 -8.94 -14.30
C GLY A 202 -0.96 -9.26 -15.20
N PHE A 203 -0.86 -8.95 -16.50
CA PHE A 203 -1.89 -9.35 -17.47
C PHE A 203 -2.10 -10.86 -17.54
N ALA A 204 -1.02 -11.66 -17.52
CA ALA A 204 -1.14 -13.11 -17.55
C ALA A 204 -1.84 -13.67 -16.30
N VAL A 205 -1.59 -13.07 -15.14
CA VAL A 205 -2.28 -13.41 -13.88
C VAL A 205 -3.75 -13.03 -13.96
N LEU A 206 -4.08 -11.85 -14.49
CA LEU A 206 -5.46 -11.40 -14.68
C LEU A 206 -6.24 -12.28 -15.67
N ASP A 207 -5.62 -12.68 -16.77
CA ASP A 207 -6.26 -13.60 -17.73
C ASP A 207 -6.51 -14.96 -17.08
N LYS A 208 -5.55 -15.47 -16.28
CA LYS A 208 -5.76 -16.69 -15.49
C LYS A 208 -6.93 -16.58 -14.52
N LEU A 209 -7.09 -15.43 -13.84
CA LEU A 209 -8.20 -15.19 -12.92
C LEU A 209 -9.55 -15.10 -13.63
N LYS A 210 -9.59 -14.54 -14.86
CA LYS A 210 -10.78 -14.53 -15.72
C LYS A 210 -11.14 -15.95 -16.18
N ASP A 211 -10.15 -16.74 -16.60
CA ASP A 211 -10.36 -18.16 -16.98
C ASP A 211 -10.92 -18.99 -15.82
N LEU A 212 -10.56 -18.64 -14.59
CA LEU A 212 -11.08 -19.24 -13.36
C LEU A 212 -12.44 -18.64 -12.93
N GLU A 213 -12.97 -17.68 -13.69
CA GLU A 213 -14.23 -16.99 -13.41
C GLU A 213 -14.26 -16.38 -12.00
N TYR A 214 -13.18 -15.67 -11.59
CA TYR A 214 -13.18 -15.00 -10.29
C TYR A 214 -14.23 -13.87 -10.28
N PRO A 215 -15.16 -13.86 -9.32
CA PRO A 215 -16.38 -13.05 -9.41
C PRO A 215 -16.21 -11.57 -9.07
N ASN A 216 -15.10 -11.18 -8.44
CA ASN A 216 -14.93 -9.82 -7.90
C ASN A 216 -13.53 -9.25 -8.21
N LEU A 217 -13.24 -9.10 -9.52
CA LEU A 217 -12.02 -8.47 -10.00
C LEU A 217 -12.17 -6.95 -10.03
N TYR A 218 -11.08 -6.26 -9.69
CA TYR A 218 -10.97 -4.82 -9.85
C TYR A 218 -10.77 -4.43 -11.32
N TYR A 219 -11.52 -3.42 -11.76
CA TYR A 219 -11.36 -2.77 -13.07
C TYR A 219 -11.15 -1.27 -12.88
N SER A 220 -10.44 -0.65 -13.80
CA SER A 220 -10.23 0.78 -13.85
C SER A 220 -10.45 1.36 -15.24
N VAL A 221 -10.83 2.62 -15.33
CA VAL A 221 -10.93 3.33 -16.63
C VAL A 221 -9.53 3.75 -17.07
N LYS A 222 -9.19 3.50 -18.34
CA LYS A 222 -7.84 3.79 -18.90
C LYS A 222 -7.38 5.22 -18.73
N SER A 223 -8.29 6.20 -18.75
CA SER A 223 -7.95 7.62 -18.77
C SER A 223 -7.90 8.26 -17.37
N THR A 224 -8.74 7.83 -16.45
CA THR A 224 -8.94 8.46 -15.14
C THR A 224 -8.44 7.61 -13.99
N HIS A 225 -8.18 6.31 -14.20
CA HIS A 225 -7.85 5.32 -13.15
C HIS A 225 -8.96 5.20 -12.09
N GLU A 226 -10.19 5.61 -12.43
CA GLU A 226 -11.36 5.46 -11.57
C GLU A 226 -11.78 3.99 -11.54
N TYR A 227 -12.27 3.57 -10.38
CA TYR A 227 -12.83 2.24 -10.18
C TYR A 227 -14.11 2.07 -11.01
N VAL A 228 -14.27 0.90 -11.62
CA VAL A 228 -15.49 0.47 -12.30
C VAL A 228 -15.80 -0.93 -11.82
N ASN A 229 -17.07 -1.21 -11.50
CA ASN A 229 -17.45 -2.56 -11.12
C ASN A 229 -17.39 -3.51 -12.34
N GLN A 230 -17.32 -4.81 -12.09
CA GLN A 230 -17.11 -5.80 -13.15
C GLN A 230 -18.24 -5.82 -14.19
N LEU A 231 -19.49 -5.63 -13.75
CA LEU A 231 -20.66 -5.62 -14.66
C LEU A 231 -20.65 -4.40 -15.59
N GLU A 232 -20.28 -3.23 -15.08
CA GLU A 232 -20.12 -2.03 -15.89
C GLU A 232 -18.92 -2.12 -16.82
N ALA A 233 -17.82 -2.73 -16.36
CA ALA A 233 -16.61 -2.92 -17.14
C ALA A 233 -16.83 -3.80 -18.37
N GLU A 234 -17.72 -4.78 -18.32
CA GLU A 234 -18.10 -5.63 -19.48
C GLU A 234 -18.80 -4.82 -20.57
N VAL A 235 -19.48 -3.74 -20.22
CA VAL A 235 -20.20 -2.84 -21.17
C VAL A 235 -19.29 -1.70 -21.65
N MET A 236 -18.31 -1.27 -20.85
CA MET A 236 -17.42 -0.14 -21.14
C MET A 236 -16.19 -0.56 -21.95
N SER A 237 -16.08 -0.11 -23.18
CA SER A 237 -14.91 -0.37 -24.05
C SER A 237 -13.57 0.21 -23.55
N ASN A 238 -13.60 1.09 -22.55
CA ASN A 238 -12.43 1.77 -22.00
C ASN A 238 -11.98 1.23 -20.64
N SER A 239 -12.57 0.16 -20.13
CA SER A 239 -12.17 -0.47 -18.87
C SER A 239 -10.98 -1.42 -19.07
N VAL A 240 -10.15 -1.52 -18.04
CA VAL A 240 -9.01 -2.47 -18.00
C VAL A 240 -9.05 -3.19 -16.67
N ALA A 241 -8.92 -4.52 -16.72
CA ALA A 241 -8.78 -5.31 -15.51
C ALA A 241 -7.48 -4.97 -14.79
N GLY A 242 -7.54 -4.89 -13.46
CA GLY A 242 -6.39 -4.58 -12.62
C GLY A 242 -6.07 -3.09 -12.52
N PHE A 243 -5.06 -2.80 -11.73
CA PHE A 243 -4.53 -1.45 -11.46
C PHE A 243 -3.27 -1.19 -12.28
N THR A 244 -3.20 -0.05 -12.97
CA THR A 244 -2.04 0.33 -13.78
C THR A 244 -1.14 1.29 -13.02
N THR A 245 0.05 0.83 -12.62
CA THR A 245 1.09 1.69 -12.07
C THR A 245 1.91 2.34 -13.19
N SER A 246 2.03 3.63 -13.15
CA SER A 246 2.79 4.45 -14.09
C SER A 246 3.75 5.39 -13.36
N GLN A 247 4.63 6.06 -14.09
CA GLN A 247 5.49 7.11 -13.50
C GLN A 247 4.69 8.24 -12.85
N LYS A 248 3.47 8.50 -13.34
CA LYS A 248 2.57 9.53 -12.79
C LYS A 248 1.80 9.04 -11.57
N THR A 249 1.29 7.80 -11.59
CA THR A 249 0.47 7.26 -10.50
C THR A 249 1.30 6.77 -9.31
N ARG A 250 2.54 6.29 -9.53
CA ARG A 250 3.41 5.79 -8.45
C ARG A 250 3.61 6.81 -7.32
N PRO A 251 3.98 8.09 -7.56
CA PRO A 251 4.09 9.06 -6.47
C PRO A 251 2.78 9.32 -5.74
N LEU A 252 1.64 9.28 -6.44
CA LEU A 252 0.32 9.51 -5.85
C LEU A 252 -0.10 8.39 -4.91
N ILE A 253 0.03 7.13 -5.34
CA ILE A 253 -0.32 5.99 -4.48
C ILE A 253 0.62 5.88 -3.27
N VAL A 254 1.90 6.23 -3.44
CA VAL A 254 2.87 6.26 -2.35
C VAL A 254 2.57 7.38 -1.37
N ALA A 255 2.17 8.58 -1.85
CA ALA A 255 1.72 9.66 -0.98
C ALA A 255 0.46 9.27 -0.18
N LYS A 256 -0.45 8.50 -0.80
CA LYS A 256 -1.63 7.98 -0.10
C LYS A 256 -1.24 6.99 1.00
N LEU A 257 -0.32 6.07 0.73
CA LEU A 257 0.20 5.16 1.76
C LEU A 257 0.87 5.93 2.91
N GLU A 258 1.69 6.95 2.59
CA GLU A 258 2.32 7.82 3.60
C GLU A 258 1.26 8.48 4.48
N GLU A 259 0.19 9.02 3.88
CA GLU A 259 -0.95 9.61 4.59
C GLU A 259 -1.60 8.61 5.54
N PHE A 260 -1.88 7.38 5.08
CA PHE A 260 -2.50 6.33 5.91
C PHE A 260 -1.60 5.92 7.08
N VAL A 261 -0.31 5.79 6.84
CA VAL A 261 0.65 5.44 7.90
C VAL A 261 0.78 6.60 8.88
N ARG A 262 0.98 7.84 8.42
CA ARG A 262 1.11 9.03 9.27
C ARG A 262 -0.11 9.25 10.15
N ASN A 263 -1.30 9.14 9.59
CA ASN A 263 -2.57 9.36 10.27
C ASN A 263 -3.06 8.14 11.07
N LYS A 264 -2.26 7.05 11.11
CA LYS A 264 -2.60 5.80 11.84
C LYS A 264 -3.89 5.14 11.34
N LEU A 265 -4.19 5.31 10.05
CA LEU A 265 -5.37 4.75 9.41
C LEU A 265 -5.19 3.29 8.96
N ILE A 266 -3.96 2.77 9.00
CA ILE A 266 -3.63 1.40 8.62
C ILE A 266 -2.81 0.72 9.71
N THR A 267 -3.09 -0.56 9.97
CA THR A 267 -2.33 -1.39 10.90
C THR A 267 -1.62 -2.51 10.14
N ILE A 268 -0.30 -2.60 10.33
CA ILE A 268 0.59 -3.54 9.64
C ILE A 268 1.22 -4.45 10.68
N TYR A 269 0.98 -5.75 10.57
CA TYR A 269 1.52 -6.76 11.50
C TYR A 269 2.81 -7.41 11.00
N SER A 270 3.12 -7.26 9.70
CA SER A 270 4.25 -7.92 9.05
C SER A 270 5.58 -7.24 9.36
N SER A 271 6.54 -8.03 9.81
CA SER A 271 7.94 -7.59 9.93
C SER A 271 8.61 -7.38 8.56
N ARG A 272 8.17 -8.12 7.50
CA ARG A 272 8.70 -7.96 6.14
C ARG A 272 8.35 -6.59 5.59
N THR A 273 7.06 -6.21 5.59
CA THR A 273 6.60 -4.88 5.18
C THR A 273 7.23 -3.77 6.01
N ALA A 274 7.32 -3.94 7.35
CA ALA A 274 7.96 -2.96 8.22
C ALA A 274 9.46 -2.76 7.89
N ASN A 275 10.17 -3.81 7.47
CA ASN A 275 11.56 -3.70 7.06
C ASN A 275 11.72 -3.00 5.70
N GLU A 276 10.82 -3.23 4.73
CA GLU A 276 10.86 -2.51 3.47
C GLU A 276 10.72 -0.99 3.67
N PHE A 277 9.91 -0.52 4.61
CA PHE A 277 9.80 0.92 4.91
C PHE A 277 11.13 1.59 5.27
N LYS A 278 12.07 0.87 5.91
CA LYS A 278 13.40 1.42 6.24
C LYS A 278 14.25 1.71 5.02
N THR A 279 14.05 0.94 3.95
CA THR A 279 14.86 0.99 2.74
C THR A 279 14.13 1.66 1.57
N PHE A 280 12.90 2.14 1.79
CA PHE A 280 12.10 2.85 0.80
C PHE A 280 12.36 4.35 0.89
N VAL A 281 13.02 4.90 -0.12
CA VAL A 281 13.60 6.25 -0.09
C VAL A 281 13.20 7.09 -1.30
N TRP A 282 13.27 8.42 -1.14
CA TRP A 282 13.20 9.34 -2.26
C TRP A 282 14.55 9.38 -2.99
N ASN A 283 14.57 9.01 -4.26
CA ASN A 283 15.71 9.17 -5.15
C ASN A 283 15.29 10.04 -6.34
N ASN A 284 15.87 11.24 -6.46
CA ASN A 284 15.54 12.21 -7.52
C ASN A 284 14.01 12.40 -7.71
N SER A 285 13.29 12.64 -6.61
CA SER A 285 11.83 12.81 -6.57
C SER A 285 11.01 11.56 -6.94
N ARG A 286 11.65 10.40 -7.06
CA ARG A 286 10.98 9.11 -7.28
C ARG A 286 11.07 8.25 -6.03
N PRO A 287 9.94 7.77 -5.49
CA PRO A 287 9.95 6.83 -4.38
C PRO A 287 10.33 5.43 -4.90
N GLN A 288 11.35 4.83 -4.31
CA GLN A 288 11.84 3.49 -4.69
C GLN A 288 12.63 2.84 -3.57
N ALA A 289 12.78 1.52 -3.63
CA ALA A 289 13.71 0.82 -2.75
C ALA A 289 15.15 1.25 -3.00
N MET A 290 15.96 1.23 -1.96
CA MET A 290 17.41 1.36 -2.08
C MET A 290 17.98 0.21 -2.92
N ARG A 291 19.15 0.44 -3.52
CA ARG A 291 19.83 -0.59 -4.35
C ARG A 291 19.99 -1.90 -3.56
N SER A 292 19.62 -3.01 -4.19
CA SER A 292 19.60 -4.36 -3.62
C SER A 292 18.50 -4.66 -2.59
N TYR A 293 17.54 -3.77 -2.45
CA TYR A 293 16.32 -3.98 -1.68
C TYR A 293 15.10 -3.97 -2.59
N ASN A 294 13.99 -4.51 -2.09
CA ASN A 294 12.72 -4.58 -2.80
C ASN A 294 11.71 -3.62 -2.19
N ASP A 295 10.72 -3.21 -2.96
CA ASP A 295 9.57 -2.39 -2.54
C ASP A 295 8.22 -3.00 -2.95
N ASP A 296 8.20 -4.29 -3.27
CA ASP A 296 7.03 -4.99 -3.80
C ASP A 296 5.88 -4.98 -2.78
N LEU A 297 6.15 -5.28 -1.48
CA LEU A 297 5.14 -5.23 -0.42
C LEU A 297 4.60 -3.81 -0.22
N ILE A 298 5.46 -2.80 -0.27
CA ILE A 298 5.07 -1.40 -0.16
C ILE A 298 4.17 -1.00 -1.33
N MET A 299 4.53 -1.40 -2.55
CA MET A 299 3.77 -1.04 -3.75
C MET A 299 2.38 -1.68 -3.76
N ALA A 300 2.28 -2.96 -3.43
CA ALA A 300 0.97 -3.61 -3.27
C ALA A 300 0.12 -2.90 -2.21
N LEU A 301 0.70 -2.57 -1.06
CA LEU A 301 -0.01 -1.87 0.01
C LEU A 301 -0.44 -0.45 -0.40
N ALA A 302 0.40 0.27 -1.14
CA ALA A 302 0.11 1.61 -1.66
C ALA A 302 -1.07 1.60 -2.64
N ILE A 303 -1.12 0.59 -3.53
CA ILE A 303 -2.28 0.37 -4.41
C ILE A 303 -3.54 0.11 -3.58
N GLY A 304 -3.45 -0.69 -2.51
CA GLY A 304 -4.58 -0.97 -1.62
C GLY A 304 -5.13 0.28 -0.94
N CYS A 305 -4.27 1.13 -0.40
CA CYS A 305 -4.69 2.40 0.21
C CYS A 305 -5.37 3.33 -0.81
N TRP A 306 -4.85 3.39 -2.03
CA TRP A 306 -5.43 4.18 -3.10
C TRP A 306 -6.81 3.67 -3.54
N VAL A 307 -6.92 2.37 -3.81
CA VAL A 307 -8.17 1.74 -4.26
C VAL A 307 -9.27 1.87 -3.19
N ARG A 308 -8.91 1.69 -1.92
CA ARG A 308 -9.86 1.86 -0.81
C ARG A 308 -10.50 3.25 -0.84
N ASP A 309 -9.72 4.31 -0.98
CA ASP A 309 -10.24 5.68 -0.99
C ASP A 309 -11.06 5.99 -2.25
N THR A 310 -10.55 5.63 -3.43
CA THR A 310 -11.25 5.89 -4.70
C THR A 310 -12.54 5.09 -4.83
N ALA A 311 -12.57 3.84 -4.38
CA ALA A 311 -13.78 3.03 -4.38
C ALA A 311 -14.86 3.59 -3.42
N LEU A 312 -14.46 4.11 -2.25
CA LEU A 312 -15.39 4.75 -1.32
C LEU A 312 -15.95 6.05 -1.88
N GLU A 313 -15.12 6.88 -2.51
CA GLU A 313 -15.58 8.12 -3.14
C GLU A 313 -16.59 7.84 -4.27
N THR A 314 -16.35 6.83 -5.09
CA THR A 314 -17.26 6.42 -6.16
C THR A 314 -18.58 5.92 -5.58
N ASN A 315 -18.55 5.04 -4.59
CA ASN A 315 -19.76 4.56 -3.93
C ASN A 315 -20.56 5.69 -3.26
N GLN A 316 -19.90 6.68 -2.65
CA GLN A 316 -20.57 7.83 -2.06
C GLN A 316 -21.25 8.70 -3.12
N ARG A 317 -20.59 8.95 -4.25
CA ARG A 317 -21.17 9.67 -5.39
C ARG A 317 -22.38 8.93 -5.95
N ASP A 318 -22.29 7.62 -6.13
CA ASP A 318 -23.39 6.81 -6.64
C ASP A 318 -24.59 6.83 -5.69
N ILE A 319 -24.36 6.76 -4.39
CA ILE A 319 -25.42 6.91 -3.37
C ILE A 319 -26.03 8.31 -3.42
N GLU A 320 -25.22 9.36 -3.58
CA GLU A 320 -25.72 10.73 -3.71
C GLU A 320 -26.51 10.95 -5.01
N TYR A 321 -26.06 10.39 -6.13
CA TYR A 321 -26.79 10.38 -7.40
C TYR A 321 -28.11 9.61 -7.29
N GLN A 322 -28.12 8.44 -6.67
CA GLN A 322 -29.34 7.67 -6.44
C GLN A 322 -30.32 8.41 -5.51
N LYS A 323 -29.83 9.04 -4.44
CA LYS A 323 -30.66 9.89 -3.56
C LYS A 323 -31.23 11.10 -4.33
N ALA A 324 -30.38 11.83 -5.07
CA ALA A 324 -30.82 12.98 -5.87
C ALA A 324 -31.84 12.57 -6.95
N PHE A 325 -31.65 11.38 -7.57
CA PHE A 325 -32.60 10.83 -8.53
C PHE A 325 -33.92 10.47 -7.87
N LEU A 326 -33.92 9.79 -6.72
CA LEU A 326 -35.10 9.50 -5.93
C LEU A 326 -35.81 10.78 -5.45
N ASP A 327 -35.07 11.78 -4.97
CA ASP A 327 -35.60 13.07 -4.57
C ASP A 327 -36.22 13.81 -5.77
N SER A 328 -35.61 13.74 -6.96
CA SER A 328 -36.19 14.31 -8.18
C SER A 328 -37.47 13.60 -8.60
N MET A 329 -37.60 12.31 -8.40
CA MET A 329 -38.83 11.56 -8.63
C MET A 329 -39.93 11.91 -7.63
N ILE A 330 -39.57 12.17 -6.37
CA ILE A 330 -40.52 12.58 -5.33
C ILE A 330 -41.03 14.01 -5.60
N VAL A 331 -40.16 14.90 -6.06
CA VAL A 331 -40.55 16.31 -6.38
C VAL A 331 -41.40 16.37 -7.65
N SER A 332 -41.28 15.43 -8.60
CA SER A 332 -42.13 15.42 -9.81
C SER A 332 -43.59 14.98 -9.54
N ASN A 333 -43.92 14.58 -8.33
CA ASN A 333 -45.29 14.28 -7.89
C ASN A 333 -46.05 15.52 -7.39
N THR A 334 -45.57 16.72 -7.69
CA THR A 334 -46.41 17.95 -7.55
C THR A 334 -47.49 17.89 -8.63
N LYS A 335 -48.75 17.71 -8.18
CA LYS A 335 -50.02 17.76 -8.88
C LYS A 335 -49.91 18.39 -10.28
N MET A 336 -49.79 17.59 -11.31
CA MET A 336 -50.16 18.03 -12.65
C MET A 336 -51.69 18.20 -12.65
N SER A 337 -52.12 19.41 -12.44
CA SER A 337 -53.46 19.81 -12.74
C SER A 337 -53.65 19.74 -14.26
N THR A 338 -54.17 18.63 -14.74
CA THR A 338 -54.69 18.55 -16.12
C THR A 338 -56.01 19.27 -16.22
N ALA A 339 -55.97 20.59 -16.07
CA ALA A 339 -57.07 21.43 -16.50
C ALA A 339 -56.84 21.73 -17.99
N ILE A 340 -57.49 20.96 -18.85
CA ILE A 340 -57.68 21.34 -20.26
C ILE A 340 -58.68 22.47 -20.28
N PRO A 341 -58.35 23.68 -20.77
CA PRO A 341 -59.30 24.77 -20.82
C PRO A 341 -60.44 24.38 -21.77
N GLY A 342 -61.65 24.21 -21.23
CA GLY A 342 -62.88 23.99 -22.00
C GLY A 342 -63.65 22.70 -21.70
N MET A 343 -63.22 21.81 -20.82
CA MET A 343 -63.99 20.62 -20.43
C MET A 343 -64.39 20.71 -18.96
N HIS A 344 -65.67 20.93 -18.72
CA HIS A 344 -66.26 20.77 -17.40
C HIS A 344 -66.56 19.30 -17.11
N GLY A 345 -66.00 18.79 -16.01
CA GLY A 345 -66.45 17.59 -15.32
C GLY A 345 -65.71 16.30 -15.74
N TYR A 346 -64.76 15.94 -14.94
CA TYR A 346 -64.52 14.63 -14.36
C TYR A 346 -63.14 14.68 -13.64
N SER A 347 -63.10 15.00 -12.36
CA SER A 347 -61.97 14.77 -11.50
C SER A 347 -62.06 13.30 -10.99
N LYS A 348 -61.29 12.40 -11.58
CA LYS A 348 -60.89 11.20 -10.86
C LYS A 348 -59.54 11.55 -10.20
N GLU A 349 -59.56 11.69 -8.89
CA GLU A 349 -58.36 11.64 -8.07
C GLU A 349 -57.76 10.24 -8.22
N PHE A 350 -56.67 10.16 -8.94
CA PHE A 350 -55.83 8.97 -8.86
C PHE A 350 -54.96 9.13 -7.60
N ASP A 351 -55.35 8.43 -6.56
CA ASP A 351 -54.63 8.34 -5.31
C ASP A 351 -53.50 7.28 -5.49
N ILE A 352 -52.30 7.75 -5.89
CA ILE A 352 -51.12 6.90 -6.12
C ILE A 352 -50.59 6.36 -4.79
N GLU A 353 -51.01 6.87 -3.63
CA GLU A 353 -50.59 6.36 -2.33
C GLU A 353 -51.16 4.95 -2.01
N SER A 354 -52.23 4.51 -2.67
CA SER A 354 -52.83 3.22 -2.40
C SER A 354 -52.17 2.04 -3.12
N ASP A 355 -51.49 2.26 -4.24
CA ASP A 355 -50.85 1.21 -5.04
C ASP A 355 -49.43 0.90 -4.61
N PHE A 356 -48.78 1.77 -3.84
CA PHE A 356 -47.42 1.53 -3.28
C PHE A 356 -47.42 0.86 -1.89
N LYS A 357 -48.58 0.53 -1.34
CA LYS A 357 -48.68 -0.21 -0.07
C LYS A 357 -48.58 -1.74 -0.19
N ASN A 358 -48.04 -2.26 -1.29
CA ASN A 358 -47.62 -3.65 -1.31
C ASN A 358 -46.26 -3.78 -0.61
N LYS A 359 -46.31 -3.91 0.71
CA LYS A 359 -45.19 -4.05 1.64
C LYS A 359 -44.17 -5.12 1.23
N ASP A 360 -44.54 -6.10 0.43
CA ASP A 360 -43.69 -7.25 0.10
C ASP A 360 -42.63 -6.93 -0.98
N GLN A 361 -42.88 -5.98 -1.89
CA GLN A 361 -41.87 -5.62 -2.92
C GLN A 361 -40.85 -4.59 -2.41
N THR A 362 -41.30 -3.63 -1.62
CA THR A 362 -40.39 -2.62 -1.03
C THR A 362 -39.51 -3.27 0.04
N GLN A 363 -40.00 -4.26 0.77
CA GLN A 363 -39.24 -5.00 1.76
C GLN A 363 -38.18 -5.90 1.12
N ARG A 364 -38.49 -6.54 -0.02
CA ARG A 364 -37.48 -7.32 -0.78
C ARG A 364 -36.36 -6.45 -1.34
N ILE A 365 -36.69 -5.30 -1.90
CA ILE A 365 -35.67 -4.36 -2.43
C ILE A 365 -34.81 -3.79 -1.30
N THR A 366 -35.40 -3.50 -0.12
CA THR A 366 -34.65 -3.04 1.05
C THR A 366 -33.80 -4.16 1.64
N ASP A 367 -34.27 -5.38 1.68
CA ASP A 367 -33.51 -6.53 2.20
C ASP A 367 -32.38 -6.98 1.24
N GLU A 368 -32.57 -6.84 -0.08
CA GLU A 368 -31.51 -7.06 -1.06
C GLU A 368 -30.42 -5.97 -1.04
N LEU A 369 -30.73 -4.77 -0.56
CA LEU A 369 -29.78 -3.64 -0.50
C LEU A 369 -29.24 -3.34 0.91
N VAL A 370 -29.74 -4.02 1.95
CA VAL A 370 -29.32 -3.84 3.37
C VAL A 370 -27.84 -4.16 3.58
N TRP A 371 -27.26 -5.04 2.78
CA TRP A 371 -25.81 -5.29 2.82
C TRP A 371 -24.98 -4.09 2.35
N LEU A 372 -25.54 -3.20 1.50
CA LEU A 372 -24.90 -1.95 1.04
C LEU A 372 -24.91 -0.83 2.10
N PHE A 373 -25.82 -0.94 3.12
CA PHE A 373 -26.06 0.12 4.11
C PHE A 373 -25.61 -0.23 5.53
N LYS A 374 -25.07 -1.44 5.76
CA LYS A 374 -24.48 -1.87 7.03
C LYS A 374 -22.95 -1.89 6.94
N GLY A 375 -22.34 -0.78 6.54
CA GLY A 375 -20.91 -0.54 6.67
C GLY A 375 -20.68 0.59 7.65
#